data_3d4e0820c71d2b25e0e1b24e27fd7ccf
#
_entry.id   3d4e0820c71d2b25e0e1b24e27fd7ccf
#
_cell.length_a   1.000
_cell.length_b   1.000
_cell.length_c   1.000
_cell.angle_alpha   90.00
_cell.angle_beta   90.00
_cell.angle_gamma   90.00
#
_symmetry.space_group_name_H-M   'P 1'
#
loop_
_entity.id
_entity.type
_entity.pdbx_description
1 polymer ?
#
loop_
_entity_poly.entity_id
_entity_poly.type
_entity_poly.pdbx_seq_one_letter_code
_entity_poly.pdbx_strand_id
1 'polypeptide(L)'
;MFGYSHVNRQYDMHMREWYTDDRIVGVLQDCEKAGINTWQASFNWDMKRIFPKLRGAGCNIQFICLAASWHFDEKMGRTPEEVLDGTIKCAQAAMEFKPIGIAFHGHATDLLFRAGKIDLLKTYVDKVHDMGAAAGISTHNPKILATLHEKGFGNDFYMAGLHYLSRHPEDWIAELGTVPVDEGWIASDPPKMAAAVRQVDKPALVYKVLSAGRKCSSEDQKRKAIAWAYQNIKPIDATIIGIYPRYSNQVAETTQMVREALS
;
A
#
# COMPACT_ATOMS: atom_id res chain seq x y z
N MET A 1 -3.60 2.50 -5.98
CA MET A 1 -2.26 3.14 -5.92
C MET A 1 -1.79 3.31 -7.35
N PHE A 2 -1.52 4.53 -7.78
CA PHE A 2 -0.77 4.77 -9.00
C PHE A 2 0.68 4.38 -8.68
N GLY A 3 0.97 3.06 -8.81
CA GLY A 3 2.25 2.52 -8.41
C GLY A 3 3.32 2.88 -9.42
N TYR A 4 4.37 3.50 -8.95
CA TYR A 4 5.59 3.66 -9.73
C TYR A 4 6.31 2.31 -9.76
N SER A 5 6.76 1.89 -10.94
CA SER A 5 7.69 0.78 -11.07
C SER A 5 9.10 1.30 -10.88
N HIS A 6 9.79 0.84 -9.86
CA HIS A 6 11.22 1.15 -9.68
C HIS A 6 12.12 0.40 -10.68
N VAL A 7 11.56 -0.57 -11.38
CA VAL A 7 12.30 -1.52 -12.23
C VAL A 7 12.58 -0.98 -13.63
N ASN A 8 11.78 -0.01 -14.11
CA ASN A 8 11.97 0.54 -15.44
C ASN A 8 11.64 2.02 -15.46
N ARG A 9 12.68 2.87 -15.41
CA ARG A 9 12.53 4.33 -15.40
C ARG A 9 11.74 4.87 -16.60
N GLN A 10 11.88 4.27 -17.78
CA GLN A 10 11.15 4.71 -18.96
C GLN A 10 9.65 4.40 -18.83
N TYR A 11 9.30 3.24 -18.31
CA TYR A 11 7.91 2.88 -18.03
C TYR A 11 7.30 3.81 -16.95
N ASP A 12 8.05 4.10 -15.90
CA ASP A 12 7.65 5.01 -14.84
C ASP A 12 7.41 6.45 -15.39
N MET A 13 8.31 6.95 -16.23
CA MET A 13 8.14 8.24 -16.89
C MET A 13 6.87 8.28 -17.76
N HIS A 14 6.63 7.25 -18.58
CA HIS A 14 5.43 7.15 -19.41
C HIS A 14 4.14 7.09 -18.58
N MET A 15 4.16 6.44 -17.41
CA MET A 15 3.02 6.43 -16.49
C MET A 15 2.77 7.83 -15.92
N ARG A 16 3.82 8.53 -15.49
CA ARG A 16 3.72 9.89 -14.93
C ARG A 16 3.20 10.89 -15.96
N GLU A 17 3.68 10.84 -17.19
CA GLU A 17 3.22 11.68 -18.29
C GLU A 17 1.75 11.41 -18.63
N TRP A 18 1.34 10.15 -18.58
CA TRP A 18 -0.05 9.79 -18.88
C TRP A 18 -1.00 10.23 -17.78
N TYR A 19 -0.62 10.12 -16.50
CA TYR A 19 -1.45 10.49 -15.36
C TYR A 19 -1.45 12.02 -15.12
N THR A 20 -2.18 12.75 -15.94
CA THR A 20 -2.55 14.13 -15.62
C THR A 20 -3.59 14.17 -14.50
N ASP A 21 -3.75 15.33 -13.84
CA ASP A 21 -4.77 15.50 -12.78
C ASP A 21 -6.16 15.08 -13.27
N ASP A 22 -6.55 15.48 -14.50
CA ASP A 22 -7.87 15.17 -15.06
C ASP A 22 -8.04 13.67 -15.37
N ARG A 23 -6.99 12.99 -15.81
CA ARG A 23 -7.01 11.54 -15.98
C ARG A 23 -7.11 10.79 -14.67
N ILE A 24 -6.42 11.26 -13.63
CA ILE A 24 -6.55 10.69 -12.28
C ILE A 24 -7.99 10.80 -11.81
N VAL A 25 -8.60 11.99 -11.95
CA VAL A 25 -10.01 12.21 -11.60
C VAL A 25 -10.93 11.29 -12.39
N GLY A 26 -10.76 11.19 -13.72
CA GLY A 26 -11.56 10.30 -14.57
C GLY A 26 -11.44 8.82 -14.18
N VAL A 27 -10.23 8.33 -13.90
CA VAL A 27 -10.00 6.95 -13.46
C VAL A 27 -10.68 6.69 -12.11
N LEU A 28 -10.60 7.63 -11.17
CA LEU A 28 -11.25 7.49 -9.86
C LEU A 28 -12.79 7.51 -9.96
N GLN A 29 -13.37 8.33 -10.85
CA GLN A 29 -14.80 8.29 -11.16
C GLN A 29 -15.22 6.95 -11.77
N ASP A 30 -14.42 6.39 -12.68
CA ASP A 30 -14.69 5.08 -13.26
C ASP A 30 -14.57 3.96 -12.23
N CYS A 31 -13.60 4.05 -11.30
CA CYS A 31 -13.49 3.16 -10.15
C CYS A 31 -14.76 3.20 -9.29
N GLU A 32 -15.22 4.40 -8.91
CA GLU A 32 -16.43 4.56 -8.09
C GLU A 32 -17.67 3.98 -8.79
N LYS A 33 -17.87 4.29 -10.08
CA LYS A 33 -18.98 3.73 -10.89
C LYS A 33 -18.92 2.20 -10.98
N ALA A 34 -17.73 1.62 -11.01
CA ALA A 34 -17.54 0.17 -11.03
C ALA A 34 -17.76 -0.51 -9.66
N GLY A 35 -17.94 0.27 -8.60
CA GLY A 35 -18.13 -0.21 -7.22
C GLY A 35 -16.87 -0.28 -6.38
N ILE A 36 -15.76 0.25 -6.87
CA ILE A 36 -14.52 0.43 -6.07
C ILE A 36 -14.72 1.68 -5.22
N ASN A 37 -14.91 1.51 -3.92
CA ASN A 37 -15.30 2.59 -3.01
C ASN A 37 -14.14 3.31 -2.33
N THR A 38 -12.91 2.82 -2.47
CA THR A 38 -11.77 3.36 -1.72
C THR A 38 -10.52 3.51 -2.60
N TRP A 39 -9.95 4.68 -2.58
CA TRP A 39 -8.65 4.99 -3.16
C TRP A 39 -7.58 4.97 -2.07
N GLN A 40 -6.55 4.16 -2.24
CA GLN A 40 -5.35 4.17 -1.41
C GLN A 40 -4.20 4.84 -2.18
N ALA A 41 -3.59 5.84 -1.59
CA ALA A 41 -2.42 6.51 -2.16
C ALA A 41 -1.47 7.02 -1.07
N SER A 42 -0.18 7.15 -1.41
CA SER A 42 0.76 7.89 -0.58
C SER A 42 0.42 9.39 -0.64
N PHE A 43 0.59 10.06 0.49
CA PHE A 43 0.49 11.52 0.51
C PHE A 43 1.50 12.12 -0.49
N ASN A 44 1.05 13.13 -1.23
CA ASN A 44 1.89 14.03 -2.00
C ASN A 44 1.17 15.38 -2.18
N TRP A 45 1.91 16.43 -2.52
CA TRP A 45 1.37 17.78 -2.65
C TRP A 45 0.43 17.96 -3.86
N ASP A 46 0.46 17.06 -4.84
CA ASP A 46 -0.47 17.05 -5.97
C ASP A 46 -1.92 16.83 -5.54
N MET A 47 -2.11 16.22 -4.38
CA MET A 47 -3.44 16.03 -3.78
C MET A 47 -4.19 17.33 -3.61
N LYS A 48 -3.50 18.45 -3.34
CA LYS A 48 -4.12 19.80 -3.25
C LYS A 48 -4.78 20.25 -4.56
N ARG A 49 -4.33 19.73 -5.71
CA ARG A 49 -4.94 19.99 -7.01
C ARG A 49 -5.99 18.93 -7.38
N ILE A 50 -5.73 17.68 -7.05
CA ILE A 50 -6.55 16.53 -7.44
C ILE A 50 -7.85 16.48 -6.63
N PHE A 51 -7.81 16.62 -5.31
CA PHE A 51 -8.99 16.48 -4.46
C PHE A 51 -10.10 17.49 -4.75
N PRO A 52 -9.84 18.81 -4.91
CA PRO A 52 -10.89 19.74 -5.29
C PRO A 52 -11.55 19.39 -6.63
N LYS A 53 -10.76 19.00 -7.64
CA LYS A 53 -11.28 18.55 -8.95
C LYS A 53 -12.13 17.28 -8.79
N LEU A 54 -11.66 16.31 -8.02
CA LEU A 54 -12.36 15.06 -7.77
C LEU A 54 -13.72 15.29 -7.12
N ARG A 55 -13.76 16.10 -6.05
CA ARG A 55 -15.00 16.44 -5.35
C ARG A 55 -15.92 17.33 -6.19
N GLY A 56 -15.37 18.30 -6.93
CA GLY A 56 -16.10 19.12 -7.89
C GLY A 56 -16.72 18.31 -9.04
N ALA A 57 -16.13 17.20 -9.40
CA ALA A 57 -16.66 16.24 -10.37
C ALA A 57 -17.70 15.25 -9.77
N GLY A 58 -18.08 15.44 -8.50
CA GLY A 58 -19.09 14.62 -7.81
C GLY A 58 -18.62 13.24 -7.36
N CYS A 59 -17.32 12.95 -7.45
CA CYS A 59 -16.76 11.67 -7.01
C CYS A 59 -16.55 11.66 -5.48
N ASN A 60 -17.18 10.70 -4.80
CA ASN A 60 -17.15 10.56 -3.35
C ASN A 60 -16.30 9.36 -2.87
N ILE A 61 -15.47 8.81 -3.75
CA ILE A 61 -14.56 7.70 -3.40
C ILE A 61 -13.82 8.02 -2.10
N GLN A 62 -13.80 7.07 -1.17
CA GLN A 62 -13.11 7.19 0.10
C GLN A 62 -11.60 7.20 -0.08
N PHE A 63 -10.87 7.71 0.89
CA PHE A 63 -9.43 7.82 0.81
C PHE A 63 -8.74 7.21 2.02
N ILE A 64 -7.75 6.36 1.77
CA ILE A 64 -6.79 5.87 2.76
C ILE A 64 -5.41 6.42 2.39
N CYS A 65 -4.83 7.17 3.31
CA CYS A 65 -3.50 7.75 3.14
C CYS A 65 -2.40 6.79 3.59
N LEU A 66 -1.36 6.65 2.80
CA LEU A 66 -0.10 6.07 3.24
C LEU A 66 0.87 7.21 3.59
N ALA A 67 1.10 7.42 4.88
CA ALA A 67 1.95 8.49 5.38
C ALA A 67 3.42 8.06 5.44
N ALA A 68 4.32 8.97 5.03
CA ALA A 68 5.75 8.74 5.01
C ALA A 68 6.55 10.01 5.28
N SER A 69 7.66 9.88 5.97
CA SER A 69 8.50 11.00 6.41
C SER A 69 9.21 11.75 5.29
N TRP A 70 9.54 11.09 4.17
CA TRP A 70 10.35 11.69 3.09
C TRP A 70 9.67 12.86 2.34
N HIS A 71 8.40 13.11 2.55
CA HIS A 71 7.73 14.28 2.02
C HIS A 71 7.97 15.56 2.84
N PHE A 72 8.55 15.43 4.04
CA PHE A 72 8.73 16.52 5.00
C PHE A 72 10.19 16.73 5.43
N ASP A 73 11.10 15.94 4.88
CA ASP A 73 12.52 16.03 5.24
C ASP A 73 13.40 15.57 4.09
N GLU A 74 14.32 16.41 3.67
CA GLU A 74 15.24 16.18 2.55
C GLU A 74 16.51 15.40 2.95
N LYS A 75 16.70 15.12 4.26
CA LYS A 75 17.93 14.49 4.73
C LYS A 75 17.93 12.99 4.56
N MET A 76 19.02 12.47 4.03
CA MET A 76 19.37 11.05 4.09
C MET A 76 19.98 10.72 5.46
N GLY A 77 19.69 9.55 6.03
CA GLY A 77 20.28 9.11 7.31
C GLY A 77 19.55 9.56 8.57
N ARG A 78 18.25 9.44 8.58
CA ARG A 78 17.36 9.82 9.69
C ARG A 78 17.40 8.86 10.85
N THR A 79 17.26 9.41 12.05
CA THR A 79 16.97 8.61 13.25
C THR A 79 15.56 8.04 13.20
N PRO A 80 15.26 6.94 13.93
CA PRO A 80 13.91 6.40 14.07
C PRO A 80 12.89 7.45 14.55
N GLU A 81 13.29 8.32 15.44
CA GLU A 81 12.47 9.41 15.99
C GLU A 81 12.14 10.47 14.92
N GLU A 82 13.11 10.85 14.08
CA GLU A 82 12.89 11.77 12.95
C GLU A 82 11.95 11.14 11.90
N VAL A 83 12.06 9.83 11.66
CA VAL A 83 11.13 9.10 10.78
C VAL A 83 9.71 9.14 11.33
N LEU A 84 9.55 8.94 12.64
CA LEU A 84 8.25 9.03 13.31
C LEU A 84 7.67 10.44 13.16
N ASP A 85 8.42 11.46 13.55
CA ASP A 85 7.96 12.86 13.53
C ASP A 85 7.57 13.32 12.12
N GLY A 86 8.40 13.01 11.12
CA GLY A 86 8.11 13.32 9.72
C GLY A 86 6.86 12.60 9.22
N THR A 87 6.62 11.35 9.65
CA THR A 87 5.42 10.60 9.28
C THR A 87 4.17 11.16 9.96
N ILE A 88 4.27 11.61 11.23
CA ILE A 88 3.16 12.28 11.92
C ILE A 88 2.81 13.60 11.22
N LYS A 89 3.80 14.43 10.84
CA LYS A 89 3.58 15.65 10.05
C LYS A 89 2.90 15.35 8.72
N CYS A 90 3.29 14.27 8.06
CA CYS A 90 2.63 13.80 6.84
C CYS A 90 1.17 13.43 7.08
N ALA A 91 0.89 12.70 8.17
CA ALA A 91 -0.48 12.34 8.56
C ALA A 91 -1.33 13.60 8.84
N GLN A 92 -0.78 14.57 9.58
CA GLN A 92 -1.44 15.85 9.85
C GLN A 92 -1.81 16.60 8.57
N ALA A 93 -0.87 16.71 7.63
CA ALA A 93 -1.14 17.36 6.34
C ALA A 93 -2.20 16.61 5.51
N ALA A 94 -2.24 15.28 5.60
CA ALA A 94 -3.23 14.46 4.89
C ALA A 94 -4.67 14.68 5.40
N MET A 95 -4.87 15.14 6.62
CA MET A 95 -6.20 15.41 7.21
C MET A 95 -7.00 16.45 6.43
N GLU A 96 -6.34 17.35 5.68
CA GLU A 96 -7.01 18.27 4.75
C GLU A 96 -7.93 17.53 3.75
N PHE A 97 -7.59 16.30 3.40
CA PHE A 97 -8.32 15.47 2.42
C PHE A 97 -9.32 14.50 3.06
N LYS A 98 -9.52 14.58 4.37
CA LYS A 98 -10.46 13.77 5.16
C LYS A 98 -10.31 12.27 4.88
N PRO A 99 -9.13 11.68 5.07
CA PRO A 99 -8.94 10.24 4.91
C PRO A 99 -9.76 9.49 5.95
N ILE A 100 -10.33 8.34 5.56
CA ILE A 100 -11.00 7.43 6.50
C ILE A 100 -9.98 6.65 7.35
N GLY A 101 -8.73 6.54 6.88
CA GLY A 101 -7.64 5.92 7.60
C GLY A 101 -6.28 6.40 7.10
N ILE A 102 -5.29 6.38 7.98
CA ILE A 102 -3.92 6.78 7.68
C ILE A 102 -2.97 5.67 8.14
N ALA A 103 -2.22 5.09 7.20
CA ALA A 103 -1.27 4.02 7.48
C ALA A 103 0.17 4.53 7.54
N PHE A 104 0.95 4.06 8.52
CA PHE A 104 2.40 4.23 8.56
C PHE A 104 3.05 3.43 7.44
N HIS A 105 4.00 4.02 6.72
CA HIS A 105 4.59 3.42 5.52
C HIS A 105 5.39 2.15 5.84
N GLY A 106 5.16 1.06 5.08
CA GLY A 106 5.74 -0.26 5.35
C GLY A 106 7.26 -0.31 5.37
N HIS A 107 7.93 0.40 4.46
CA HIS A 107 9.40 0.45 4.50
C HIS A 107 9.92 1.12 5.78
N ALA A 108 9.26 2.17 6.25
CA ALA A 108 9.62 2.83 7.50
C ALA A 108 9.33 1.93 8.72
N THR A 109 8.22 1.19 8.72
CA THR A 109 7.93 0.16 9.74
C THR A 109 9.05 -0.88 9.81
N ASP A 110 9.44 -1.42 8.65
CA ASP A 110 10.46 -2.45 8.55
C ASP A 110 11.83 -1.91 9.02
N LEU A 111 12.09 -0.63 8.80
CA LEU A 111 13.28 0.07 9.28
C LEU A 111 13.26 0.26 10.81
N LEU A 112 12.14 0.72 11.38
CA LEU A 112 11.98 0.83 12.84
C LEU A 112 12.15 -0.52 13.54
N PHE A 113 11.62 -1.59 12.96
CA PHE A 113 11.78 -2.94 13.49
C PHE A 113 13.25 -3.34 13.57
N ARG A 114 14.01 -3.15 12.51
CA ARG A 114 15.46 -3.45 12.48
C ARG A 114 16.27 -2.61 13.47
N ALA A 115 15.87 -1.37 13.67
CA ALA A 115 16.50 -0.48 14.65
C ALA A 115 16.10 -0.82 16.11
N GLY A 116 15.25 -1.82 16.36
CA GLY A 116 14.75 -2.14 17.70
C GLY A 116 13.81 -1.07 18.27
N LYS A 117 13.22 -0.24 17.42
CA LYS A 117 12.40 0.93 17.77
C LYS A 117 10.93 0.78 17.35
N ILE A 118 10.46 -0.44 17.15
CA ILE A 118 9.08 -0.72 16.69
C ILE A 118 8.02 -0.13 17.63
N ASP A 119 8.33 0.05 18.91
CA ASP A 119 7.41 0.60 19.92
C ASP A 119 7.04 2.07 19.67
N LEU A 120 7.82 2.80 18.86
CA LEU A 120 7.47 4.15 18.40
C LEU A 120 6.16 4.19 17.61
N LEU A 121 5.74 3.07 17.02
CA LEU A 121 4.47 2.97 16.30
C LEU A 121 3.25 3.16 17.21
N LYS A 122 3.35 2.88 18.51
CA LYS A 122 2.28 3.19 19.46
C LYS A 122 1.98 4.69 19.48
N THR A 123 3.03 5.51 19.56
CA THR A 123 2.88 6.98 19.50
C THR A 123 2.23 7.43 18.20
N TYR A 124 2.60 6.82 17.06
CA TYR A 124 1.97 7.12 15.78
C TYR A 124 0.46 6.80 15.79
N VAL A 125 0.09 5.61 16.27
CA VAL A 125 -1.31 5.17 16.35
C VAL A 125 -2.13 6.15 17.18
N ASP A 126 -1.64 6.50 18.38
CA ASP A 126 -2.33 7.44 19.25
C ASP A 126 -2.52 8.80 18.57
N LYS A 127 -1.49 9.31 17.88
CA LYS A 127 -1.56 10.59 17.15
C LYS A 127 -2.57 10.56 16.01
N VAL A 128 -2.69 9.46 15.27
CA VAL A 128 -3.69 9.31 14.20
C VAL A 128 -5.10 9.26 14.80
N HIS A 129 -5.30 8.57 15.91
CA HIS A 129 -6.58 8.57 16.63
C HIS A 129 -6.94 9.96 17.17
N ASP A 130 -5.98 10.70 17.73
CA ASP A 130 -6.19 12.10 18.16
C ASP A 130 -6.67 13.01 17.02
N MET A 131 -6.31 12.70 15.77
CA MET A 131 -6.77 13.40 14.56
C MET A 131 -8.17 12.95 14.09
N GLY A 132 -8.72 11.87 14.66
CA GLY A 132 -10.04 11.35 14.30
C GLY A 132 -10.06 10.44 13.06
N ALA A 133 -8.93 9.86 12.67
CA ALA A 133 -8.82 8.89 11.58
C ALA A 133 -8.48 7.50 12.11
N ALA A 134 -8.87 6.45 11.37
CA ALA A 134 -8.42 5.09 11.66
C ALA A 134 -6.90 4.95 11.43
N ALA A 135 -6.20 4.36 12.39
CA ALA A 135 -4.76 4.18 12.34
C ALA A 135 -4.37 2.84 11.73
N GLY A 136 -3.57 2.87 10.67
CA GLY A 136 -3.03 1.68 10.01
C GLY A 136 -1.52 1.56 10.16
N ILE A 137 -1.02 0.33 10.12
CA ILE A 137 0.42 0.05 10.05
C ILE A 137 0.67 -0.85 8.85
N SER A 138 1.60 -0.43 7.98
CA SER A 138 2.00 -1.21 6.81
C SER A 138 3.31 -1.94 7.05
N THR A 139 3.49 -3.13 6.45
CA THR A 139 4.76 -3.86 6.43
C THR A 139 4.86 -4.76 5.20
N HIS A 140 6.08 -5.11 4.81
CA HIS A 140 6.36 -6.12 3.78
C HIS A 140 6.85 -7.45 4.38
N ASN A 141 7.06 -7.50 5.69
CA ASN A 141 7.66 -8.64 6.37
C ASN A 141 6.62 -9.38 7.23
N PRO A 142 6.32 -10.66 6.96
CA PRO A 142 5.36 -11.42 7.73
C PRO A 142 5.72 -11.55 9.22
N LYS A 143 7.02 -11.59 9.56
CA LYS A 143 7.49 -11.62 10.95
C LYS A 143 7.15 -10.31 11.68
N ILE A 144 7.29 -9.17 10.98
CA ILE A 144 6.93 -7.87 11.56
C ILE A 144 5.42 -7.80 11.78
N LEU A 145 4.61 -8.27 10.83
CA LEU A 145 3.16 -8.31 10.98
C LEU A 145 2.74 -9.09 12.24
N ALA A 146 3.33 -10.27 12.46
CA ALA A 146 3.10 -11.06 13.67
C ALA A 146 3.52 -10.28 14.95
N THR A 147 4.70 -9.66 14.95
CA THR A 147 5.17 -8.83 16.07
C THR A 147 4.24 -7.65 16.36
N LEU A 148 3.71 -6.98 15.34
CA LEU A 148 2.76 -5.87 15.51
C LEU A 148 1.46 -6.35 16.16
N HIS A 149 0.99 -7.52 15.76
CA HIS A 149 -0.20 -8.13 16.34
C HIS A 149 0.02 -8.52 17.83
N GLU A 150 1.13 -9.19 18.13
CA GLU A 150 1.50 -9.58 19.50
C GLU A 150 1.64 -8.38 20.43
N LYS A 151 2.25 -7.28 19.96
CA LYS A 151 2.44 -6.06 20.76
C LYS A 151 1.15 -5.28 21.00
N GLY A 152 0.18 -5.37 20.09
CA GLY A 152 -1.14 -4.77 20.27
C GLY A 152 -1.10 -3.24 20.41
N PHE A 153 -0.59 -2.53 19.41
CA PHE A 153 -0.47 -1.06 19.46
C PHE A 153 -1.81 -0.31 19.36
N GLY A 154 -2.93 -1.04 19.17
CA GLY A 154 -4.27 -0.44 19.09
C GLY A 154 -4.62 0.07 17.70
N ASN A 155 -3.82 -0.22 16.67
CA ASN A 155 -4.16 0.13 15.30
C ASN A 155 -5.44 -0.56 14.83
N ASP A 156 -6.17 0.08 13.89
CA ASP A 156 -7.47 -0.38 13.41
C ASP A 156 -7.35 -1.37 12.24
N PHE A 157 -6.29 -1.24 11.44
CA PHE A 157 -6.05 -2.11 10.30
C PHE A 157 -4.56 -2.29 10.01
N TYR A 158 -4.25 -3.29 9.20
CA TYR A 158 -2.91 -3.48 8.65
C TYR A 158 -2.90 -3.24 7.14
N MET A 159 -1.74 -2.87 6.60
CA MET A 159 -1.47 -2.97 5.16
C MET A 159 -0.32 -3.98 4.97
N ALA A 160 -0.61 -5.08 4.29
CA ALA A 160 0.32 -6.20 4.15
C ALA A 160 0.79 -6.38 2.70
N GLY A 161 2.07 -6.16 2.43
CA GLY A 161 2.67 -6.40 1.13
C GLY A 161 2.92 -7.88 0.90
N LEU A 162 2.34 -8.47 -0.16
CA LEU A 162 2.53 -9.89 -0.47
C LEU A 162 3.98 -10.28 -0.78
N HIS A 163 4.86 -9.30 -1.06
CA HIS A 163 6.26 -9.56 -1.33
C HIS A 163 7.14 -8.78 -0.36
N TYR A 164 8.13 -9.46 0.22
CA TYR A 164 9.06 -8.90 1.18
C TYR A 164 10.20 -8.15 0.46
N LEU A 165 9.89 -6.96 -0.07
CA LEU A 165 10.85 -6.16 -0.84
C LEU A 165 11.86 -5.39 0.03
N SER A 166 11.60 -5.24 1.32
CA SER A 166 12.50 -4.58 2.28
C SER A 166 13.51 -5.54 2.93
N ARG A 167 13.78 -6.70 2.29
CA ARG A 167 14.81 -7.63 2.77
C ARG A 167 16.18 -6.96 2.88
N HIS A 168 16.85 -7.26 3.95
CA HIS A 168 18.25 -6.92 4.11
C HIS A 168 19.15 -7.87 3.27
N PRO A 169 20.39 -7.48 2.91
CA PRO A 169 21.31 -8.38 2.21
C PRO A 169 21.44 -9.76 2.85
N GLU A 170 21.48 -9.83 4.18
CA GLU A 170 21.56 -11.09 4.94
C GLU A 170 20.33 -11.99 4.70
N ASP A 171 19.14 -11.42 4.68
CA ASP A 171 17.90 -12.16 4.39
C ASP A 171 17.90 -12.68 2.94
N TRP A 172 18.44 -11.90 1.99
CA TRP A 172 18.60 -12.32 0.60
C TRP A 172 19.58 -13.47 0.46
N ILE A 173 20.73 -13.38 1.12
CA ILE A 173 21.75 -14.45 1.12
C ILE A 173 21.16 -15.72 1.71
N ALA A 174 20.40 -15.63 2.81
CA ALA A 174 19.78 -16.77 3.44
C ALA A 174 18.70 -17.44 2.55
N GLU A 175 17.93 -16.64 1.79
CA GLU A 175 16.83 -17.16 0.93
C GLU A 175 17.32 -17.64 -0.45
N LEU A 176 18.27 -16.92 -1.08
CA LEU A 176 18.69 -17.15 -2.46
C LEU A 176 20.19 -17.45 -2.64
N GLY A 177 20.99 -17.38 -1.59
CA GLY A 177 22.45 -17.51 -1.67
C GLY A 177 23.15 -16.29 -2.28
N THR A 178 22.41 -15.25 -2.67
CA THR A 178 22.93 -14.02 -3.29
C THR A 178 22.03 -12.83 -3.04
N VAL A 179 22.57 -11.62 -3.20
CA VAL A 179 21.76 -10.38 -3.16
C VAL A 179 21.37 -10.01 -4.58
N PRO A 180 20.08 -9.84 -4.88
CA PRO A 180 19.62 -9.39 -6.19
C PRO A 180 20.14 -8.00 -6.52
N VAL A 181 20.42 -7.74 -7.81
CA VAL A 181 20.84 -6.40 -8.29
C VAL A 181 19.71 -5.39 -8.23
N ASP A 182 18.48 -5.87 -8.28
CA ASP A 182 17.24 -5.07 -8.23
C ASP A 182 16.24 -5.69 -7.25
N GLU A 183 15.03 -5.14 -7.14
CA GLU A 183 13.96 -5.69 -6.28
C GLU A 183 13.75 -7.21 -6.54
N GLY A 184 13.96 -8.00 -5.53
CA GLY A 184 13.72 -9.44 -5.60
C GLY A 184 12.24 -9.79 -5.35
N TRP A 185 11.65 -10.51 -6.29
CA TRP A 185 10.27 -10.97 -6.25
C TRP A 185 10.25 -12.50 -6.23
N ILE A 186 10.16 -13.09 -5.04
CA ILE A 186 10.20 -14.54 -4.88
C ILE A 186 8.81 -15.14 -4.69
N ALA A 187 8.61 -16.32 -5.27
CA ALA A 187 7.31 -17.01 -5.26
C ALA A 187 6.90 -17.49 -3.86
N SER A 188 7.87 -17.68 -2.95
CA SER A 188 7.59 -18.08 -1.56
C SER A 188 7.05 -16.97 -0.67
N ASP A 189 7.11 -15.69 -1.07
CA ASP A 189 6.65 -14.57 -0.25
C ASP A 189 5.14 -14.50 -0.06
N PRO A 190 4.31 -14.56 -1.13
CA PRO A 190 2.88 -14.43 -0.98
C PRO A 190 2.26 -15.44 0.00
N PRO A 191 2.60 -16.74 -0.04
CA PRO A 191 2.10 -17.70 0.94
C PRO A 191 2.52 -17.38 2.39
N LYS A 192 3.75 -16.91 2.61
CA LYS A 192 4.26 -16.55 3.95
C LYS A 192 3.48 -15.35 4.51
N MET A 193 3.27 -14.30 3.70
CA MET A 193 2.52 -13.12 4.13
C MET A 193 1.03 -13.44 4.33
N ALA A 194 0.41 -14.20 3.43
CA ALA A 194 -0.99 -14.60 3.57
C ALA A 194 -1.22 -15.44 4.84
N ALA A 195 -0.27 -16.30 5.21
CA ALA A 195 -0.31 -17.03 6.47
C ALA A 195 -0.30 -16.09 7.69
N ALA A 196 0.57 -15.06 7.67
CA ALA A 196 0.63 -14.05 8.74
C ALA A 196 -0.66 -13.20 8.79
N VAL A 197 -1.21 -12.80 7.64
CA VAL A 197 -2.47 -12.05 7.54
C VAL A 197 -3.64 -12.81 8.17
N ARG A 198 -3.70 -14.13 8.02
CA ARG A 198 -4.75 -14.95 8.66
C ARG A 198 -4.64 -15.05 10.18
N GLN A 199 -3.47 -14.77 10.75
CA GLN A 199 -3.27 -14.84 12.21
C GLN A 199 -3.64 -13.54 12.94
N VAL A 200 -3.70 -12.40 12.24
CA VAL A 200 -4.06 -11.13 12.87
C VAL A 200 -5.58 -10.96 12.93
N ASP A 201 -6.09 -10.33 14.00
CA ASP A 201 -7.52 -10.15 14.25
C ASP A 201 -8.13 -8.95 13.52
N LYS A 202 -7.30 -7.95 13.17
CA LYS A 202 -7.75 -6.73 12.47
C LYS A 202 -7.84 -6.95 10.95
N PRO A 203 -8.65 -6.13 10.24
CA PRO A 203 -8.64 -6.12 8.79
C PRO A 203 -7.25 -5.85 8.22
N ALA A 204 -6.90 -6.56 7.15
CA ALA A 204 -5.68 -6.34 6.39
C ALA A 204 -6.01 -5.89 4.96
N LEU A 205 -5.40 -4.79 4.53
CA LEU A 205 -5.41 -4.32 3.15
C LEU A 205 -4.18 -4.92 2.45
N VAL A 206 -4.40 -5.97 1.69
CA VAL A 206 -3.32 -6.74 1.06
C VAL A 206 -2.95 -6.13 -0.28
N TYR A 207 -1.68 -5.80 -0.49
CA TYR A 207 -1.22 -5.14 -1.70
C TYR A 207 -0.07 -5.91 -2.40
N LYS A 208 0.31 -5.45 -3.60
CA LYS A 208 1.26 -6.15 -4.49
C LYS A 208 0.74 -7.50 -5.01
N VAL A 209 -0.58 -7.65 -5.11
CA VAL A 209 -1.24 -8.87 -5.64
C VAL A 209 -0.74 -9.23 -7.05
N LEU A 210 -0.56 -8.22 -7.91
CA LEU A 210 -0.07 -8.40 -9.28
C LEU A 210 1.46 -8.26 -9.40
N SER A 211 2.20 -8.29 -8.28
CA SER A 211 3.67 -8.26 -8.23
C SER A 211 4.27 -7.13 -9.08
N ALA A 212 3.73 -5.91 -8.98
CA ALA A 212 4.11 -4.74 -9.77
C ALA A 212 4.13 -5.02 -11.30
N GLY A 213 3.10 -5.70 -11.81
CA GLY A 213 2.93 -6.00 -13.22
C GLY A 213 3.54 -7.34 -13.67
N ARG A 214 4.35 -8.01 -12.86
CA ARG A 214 4.97 -9.31 -13.21
C ARG A 214 3.96 -10.44 -13.40
N LYS A 215 2.75 -10.30 -12.86
CA LYS A 215 1.61 -11.21 -13.07
C LYS A 215 0.57 -10.65 -14.03
N CYS A 216 0.97 -9.79 -14.97
CA CYS A 216 0.08 -9.14 -15.94
C CYS A 216 0.35 -9.55 -17.39
N SER A 217 1.09 -10.62 -17.66
CA SER A 217 1.41 -11.08 -19.01
C SER A 217 0.18 -11.61 -19.79
N SER A 218 -0.87 -12.03 -19.07
CA SER A 218 -2.14 -12.44 -19.64
C SER A 218 -3.28 -12.15 -18.66
N GLU A 219 -4.53 -12.14 -19.17
CA GLU A 219 -5.72 -12.02 -18.31
C GLU A 219 -5.86 -13.22 -17.35
N ASP A 220 -5.55 -14.41 -17.81
CA ASP A 220 -5.56 -15.61 -16.97
C ASP A 220 -4.60 -15.50 -15.79
N GLN A 221 -3.41 -14.95 -16.01
CA GLN A 221 -2.43 -14.73 -14.95
C GLN A 221 -2.93 -13.69 -13.91
N LYS A 222 -3.54 -12.59 -14.38
CA LYS A 222 -4.16 -11.58 -13.51
C LYS A 222 -5.28 -12.20 -12.66
N ARG A 223 -6.18 -12.95 -13.32
CA ARG A 223 -7.33 -13.63 -12.68
C ARG A 223 -6.86 -14.62 -11.61
N LYS A 224 -5.90 -15.48 -11.93
CA LYS A 224 -5.32 -16.43 -10.97
C LYS A 224 -4.67 -15.72 -9.78
N ALA A 225 -3.97 -14.63 -9.99
CA ALA A 225 -3.33 -13.87 -8.91
C ALA A 225 -4.35 -13.22 -7.97
N ILE A 226 -5.42 -12.64 -8.51
CA ILE A 226 -6.49 -12.01 -7.74
C ILE A 226 -7.29 -13.10 -6.97
N ALA A 227 -7.70 -14.17 -7.64
CA ALA A 227 -8.42 -15.27 -7.02
C ALA A 227 -7.59 -15.90 -5.88
N TRP A 228 -6.31 -16.16 -6.12
CA TRP A 228 -5.41 -16.67 -5.10
C TRP A 228 -5.34 -15.76 -3.86
N ALA A 229 -5.26 -14.44 -4.06
CA ALA A 229 -5.22 -13.51 -2.94
C ALA A 229 -6.47 -13.63 -2.06
N TYR A 230 -7.68 -13.58 -2.65
CA TYR A 230 -8.93 -13.69 -1.90
C TYR A 230 -9.14 -15.07 -1.25
N GLN A 231 -8.65 -16.15 -1.85
CA GLN A 231 -8.69 -17.50 -1.28
C GLN A 231 -7.76 -17.66 -0.07
N ASN A 232 -6.77 -16.78 0.11
CA ASN A 232 -5.74 -16.91 1.12
C ASN A 232 -5.73 -15.80 2.18
N ILE A 233 -6.68 -14.88 2.15
CA ILE A 233 -6.88 -13.84 3.18
C ILE A 233 -8.20 -14.10 3.91
N LYS A 234 -8.48 -13.31 4.97
CA LYS A 234 -9.73 -13.44 5.76
C LYS A 234 -10.91 -12.76 5.05
N PRO A 235 -12.16 -13.13 5.33
CA PRO A 235 -13.35 -12.48 4.75
C PRO A 235 -13.47 -10.97 5.06
N ILE A 236 -12.83 -10.50 6.15
CA ILE A 236 -12.81 -9.08 6.52
C ILE A 236 -11.69 -8.28 5.86
N ASP A 237 -10.80 -8.95 5.12
CA ASP A 237 -9.67 -8.32 4.45
C ASP A 237 -10.06 -7.81 3.06
N ALA A 238 -9.26 -6.90 2.53
CA ALA A 238 -9.42 -6.39 1.19
C ALA A 238 -8.10 -6.37 0.42
N THR A 239 -8.17 -6.31 -0.91
CA THR A 239 -6.98 -6.17 -1.75
C THR A 239 -6.84 -4.75 -2.29
N ILE A 240 -5.60 -4.28 -2.40
CA ILE A 240 -5.24 -3.05 -3.10
C ILE A 240 -4.59 -3.43 -4.42
N ILE A 241 -5.25 -3.11 -5.54
CA ILE A 241 -4.78 -3.42 -6.88
C ILE A 241 -4.45 -2.11 -7.61
N GLY A 242 -3.24 -2.04 -8.16
CA GLY A 242 -2.81 -0.91 -8.99
C GLY A 242 -3.49 -0.97 -10.35
N ILE A 243 -3.95 0.19 -10.83
CA ILE A 243 -4.64 0.33 -12.12
C ILE A 243 -3.88 1.34 -12.97
N TYR A 244 -3.63 0.99 -14.24
CA TYR A 244 -3.07 1.85 -15.28
C TYR A 244 -3.82 1.65 -16.59
N PRO A 245 -5.01 2.28 -16.76
CA PRO A 245 -5.96 1.95 -17.81
C PRO A 245 -5.64 2.64 -19.15
N ARG A 246 -4.36 2.83 -19.48
CA ARG A 246 -3.94 3.46 -20.74
C ARG A 246 -4.26 2.61 -21.97
N TYR A 247 -4.16 1.29 -21.84
CA TYR A 247 -4.21 0.36 -22.96
C TYR A 247 -5.42 -0.57 -22.97
N SER A 248 -6.14 -0.65 -21.86
CA SER A 248 -7.37 -1.44 -21.72
C SER A 248 -8.23 -0.88 -20.59
N ASN A 249 -9.49 -1.31 -20.51
CA ASN A 249 -10.38 -0.94 -19.40
C ASN A 249 -10.06 -1.74 -18.14
N GLN A 250 -8.88 -1.49 -17.55
CA GLN A 250 -8.43 -2.22 -16.36
C GLN A 250 -9.35 -2.03 -15.15
N VAL A 251 -10.14 -0.97 -15.08
CA VAL A 251 -11.13 -0.79 -14.01
C VAL A 251 -12.20 -1.88 -14.10
N ALA A 252 -12.82 -2.04 -15.27
CA ALA A 252 -13.84 -3.06 -15.49
C ALA A 252 -13.26 -4.48 -15.38
N GLU A 253 -12.11 -4.73 -16.03
CA GLU A 253 -11.41 -6.03 -15.98
C GLU A 253 -11.12 -6.46 -14.54
N THR A 254 -10.51 -5.58 -13.76
CA THR A 254 -10.14 -5.88 -12.37
C THR A 254 -11.36 -6.08 -11.50
N THR A 255 -12.39 -5.25 -11.66
CA THR A 255 -13.64 -5.37 -10.88
C THR A 255 -14.36 -6.68 -11.17
N GLN A 256 -14.40 -7.10 -12.45
CA GLN A 256 -14.96 -8.40 -12.83
C GLN A 256 -14.17 -9.55 -12.19
N MET A 257 -12.84 -9.55 -12.27
CA MET A 257 -11.99 -10.59 -11.68
C MET A 257 -12.15 -10.69 -10.16
N VAL A 258 -12.34 -9.56 -9.48
CA VAL A 258 -12.60 -9.53 -8.03
C VAL A 258 -13.97 -10.13 -7.72
N ARG A 259 -15.03 -9.78 -8.47
CA ARG A 259 -16.37 -10.36 -8.29
C ARG A 259 -16.36 -11.87 -8.48
N GLU A 260 -15.67 -12.35 -9.50
CA GLU A 260 -15.49 -13.79 -9.76
C GLU A 260 -14.71 -14.50 -8.65
N ALA A 261 -13.75 -13.83 -8.03
CA ALA A 261 -12.97 -14.39 -6.92
C ALA A 261 -13.76 -14.46 -5.61
N LEU A 262 -14.84 -13.65 -5.47
CA LEU A 262 -15.70 -13.58 -4.28
C LEU A 262 -16.98 -14.40 -4.42
N SER A 263 -17.32 -14.88 -5.63
CA SER A 263 -18.45 -15.78 -5.91
C SER A 263 -18.10 -17.24 -5.60
#